data_e7908cf2bd9391170509c3473bd36d9e
#
_entry.id   e7908cf2bd9391170509c3473bd36d9e
#
_cell.length_a   1.000
_cell.length_b   1.000
_cell.length_c   1.000
_cell.angle_alpha   90.00
_cell.angle_beta   90.00
_cell.angle_gamma   90.00
#
_symmetry.space_group_name_H-M   'P 1'
#
loop_
_entity.id
_entity.type
_entity.pdbx_description
1 polymer ?
#
loop_
_entity_poly.entity_id
_entity_poly.type
_entity_poly.pdbx_seq_one_letter_code
_entity_poly.pdbx_strand_id
1 'polypeptide(L)'
;MSEEQGRGDGGLRPISGRMAVEERRAPGGALLEPWDGVWPSVDPSAWCHRSAVIIGDVVVEAGASVWPTVVLRGDQGSLRVGAESSIQDGAVLHATRGLSHTVVGARVTVGHRAILHGCIIEDDVLIGMGAIVLDGAVVERHCVIGAGAVVGAGKRIPAGSMVMGVPGRVVRALRPEEIAAWIAHGHEEYLRLTRLLLGEAAGAALGEPGP
;
A
#
# COMPACT_ATOMS: atom_id res chain seq x y z
N MET A 1 37.63 39.24 -47.63
CA MET A 1 36.44 39.56 -46.77
C MET A 1 35.82 38.24 -46.37
N SER A 2 36.14 37.82 -45.22
CA SER A 2 35.71 36.54 -44.66
C SER A 2 34.94 36.86 -43.35
N GLU A 3 33.63 36.61 -43.36
CA GLU A 3 32.77 36.75 -42.20
C GLU A 3 32.88 35.49 -41.32
N GLU A 4 33.43 35.63 -40.12
CA GLU A 4 33.35 34.63 -39.05
C GLU A 4 31.99 34.73 -38.40
N GLN A 5 31.17 33.71 -38.60
CA GLN A 5 29.93 33.51 -37.83
C GLN A 5 30.27 32.91 -36.46
N GLY A 6 30.11 33.71 -35.40
CA GLY A 6 30.23 33.31 -34.01
C GLY A 6 29.16 32.28 -33.66
N ARG A 7 29.58 31.07 -33.24
CA ARG A 7 28.72 30.07 -32.58
C ARG A 7 28.41 30.53 -31.16
N GLY A 8 27.16 30.89 -30.92
CA GLY A 8 26.67 31.16 -29.57
C GLY A 8 26.77 29.93 -28.71
N ASP A 9 27.56 29.99 -27.65
CA ASP A 9 27.63 29.04 -26.57
C ASP A 9 26.29 29.04 -25.81
N GLY A 10 25.50 28.01 -26.04
CA GLY A 10 24.26 27.75 -25.35
C GLY A 10 24.49 27.24 -23.91
N GLY A 11 25.19 28.01 -23.10
CA GLY A 11 25.44 27.70 -21.69
C GLY A 11 24.11 27.48 -20.96
N LEU A 12 23.87 26.24 -20.57
CA LEU A 12 22.80 25.87 -19.63
C LEU A 12 22.97 26.74 -18.37
N ARG A 13 22.03 27.65 -18.15
CA ARG A 13 21.98 28.42 -16.90
C ARG A 13 21.83 27.40 -15.74
N PRO A 14 22.66 27.47 -14.69
CA PRO A 14 22.44 26.68 -13.53
C PRO A 14 21.06 27.00 -12.96
N ILE A 15 20.24 26.01 -12.69
CA ILE A 15 18.96 26.15 -11.99
C ILE A 15 19.31 26.52 -10.55
N SER A 16 19.58 27.81 -10.33
CA SER A 16 19.79 28.37 -9.00
C SER A 16 18.42 28.58 -8.36
N GLY A 17 18.06 27.71 -7.47
CA GLY A 17 16.84 27.76 -6.68
C GLY A 17 16.33 26.37 -6.36
N ARG A 18 17.12 25.57 -5.62
CA ARG A 18 16.50 24.54 -4.79
C ARG A 18 15.69 25.29 -3.76
N MET A 19 14.38 25.47 -4.04
CA MET A 19 13.42 25.73 -2.98
C MET A 19 13.65 24.60 -1.98
N ALA A 20 13.87 24.94 -0.70
CA ALA A 20 13.89 23.94 0.35
C ALA A 20 12.56 23.20 0.25
N VAL A 21 12.58 21.98 -0.25
CA VAL A 21 11.39 21.14 -0.27
C VAL A 21 11.12 20.81 1.19
N GLU A 22 9.96 21.22 1.70
CA GLU A 22 9.54 20.88 3.05
C GLU A 22 9.60 19.35 3.18
N GLU A 23 10.47 18.86 4.05
CA GLU A 23 10.61 17.43 4.29
C GLU A 23 9.57 17.00 5.32
N ARG A 24 8.55 16.26 4.88
CA ARG A 24 7.52 15.68 5.75
C ARG A 24 7.74 14.19 5.89
N ARG A 25 7.60 13.69 7.12
CA ARG A 25 7.74 12.26 7.41
C ARG A 25 6.53 11.72 8.15
N ALA A 26 6.16 10.49 7.80
CA ALA A 26 5.19 9.71 8.53
C ALA A 26 5.81 9.15 9.83
N PRO A 27 5.00 8.72 10.81
CA PRO A 27 5.47 7.89 11.90
C PRO A 27 6.17 6.64 11.35
N GLY A 28 7.35 6.27 11.90
CA GLY A 28 8.21 5.22 11.32
C GLY A 28 9.25 5.73 10.32
N GLY A 29 9.16 7.00 9.90
CA GLY A 29 10.20 7.73 9.17
C GLY A 29 10.09 7.74 7.65
N ALA A 30 9.04 7.19 7.04
CA ALA A 30 8.80 7.27 5.60
C ALA A 30 8.74 8.72 5.14
N LEU A 31 9.43 9.05 4.04
CA LEU A 31 9.35 10.36 3.40
C LEU A 31 8.00 10.49 2.68
N LEU A 32 7.33 11.63 2.89
CA LEU A 32 6.10 11.99 2.19
C LEU A 32 6.44 12.96 1.07
N GLU A 33 6.08 12.61 -0.15
CA GLU A 33 6.37 13.43 -1.33
C GLU A 33 5.07 13.98 -1.93
N PRO A 34 4.98 15.27 -2.23
CA PRO A 34 3.82 15.82 -2.89
C PRO A 34 3.82 15.49 -4.39
N TRP A 35 2.63 15.40 -4.96
CA TRP A 35 2.43 15.39 -6.40
C TRP A 35 1.37 16.43 -6.78
N ASP A 36 1.70 17.33 -7.72
CA ASP A 36 0.81 18.42 -8.14
C ASP A 36 0.21 19.22 -6.97
N GLY A 37 1.03 19.49 -5.94
CA GLY A 37 0.62 20.21 -4.73
C GLY A 37 -0.16 19.39 -3.70
N VAL A 38 -0.54 18.15 -4.00
CA VAL A 38 -1.24 17.24 -3.08
C VAL A 38 -0.22 16.43 -2.29
N TRP A 39 -0.33 16.49 -0.97
CA TRP A 39 0.51 15.77 -0.03
C TRP A 39 -0.19 14.51 0.49
N PRO A 40 0.57 13.42 0.73
CA PRO A 40 0.04 12.29 1.47
C PRO A 40 -0.43 12.68 2.88
N SER A 41 -1.52 12.05 3.33
CA SER A 41 -2.05 12.17 4.68
C SER A 41 -1.89 10.83 5.41
N VAL A 42 -1.16 10.82 6.53
CA VAL A 42 -0.91 9.63 7.33
C VAL A 42 -1.37 9.89 8.75
N ASP A 43 -2.22 9.00 9.29
CA ASP A 43 -2.69 9.09 10.67
C ASP A 43 -1.51 8.96 11.65
N PRO A 44 -1.49 9.72 12.75
CA PRO A 44 -0.42 9.65 13.74
C PRO A 44 -0.22 8.28 14.39
N SER A 45 -1.26 7.43 14.41
CA SER A 45 -1.19 6.06 14.93
C SER A 45 -0.82 5.01 13.88
N ALA A 46 -0.66 5.41 12.61
CA ALA A 46 -0.13 4.53 11.57
C ALA A 46 1.40 4.48 11.63
N TRP A 47 1.99 3.40 11.13
CA TRP A 47 3.44 3.26 11.04
C TRP A 47 3.89 3.01 9.60
N CYS A 48 4.81 3.83 9.10
CA CYS A 48 5.34 3.71 7.75
C CYS A 48 6.87 3.60 7.78
N HIS A 49 7.40 2.45 7.40
CA HIS A 49 8.84 2.21 7.41
C HIS A 49 9.60 3.23 6.56
N ARG A 50 10.75 3.71 7.05
CA ARG A 50 11.58 4.75 6.41
C ARG A 50 11.97 4.49 4.95
N SER A 51 11.93 3.23 4.47
CA SER A 51 12.20 2.88 3.07
C SER A 51 10.92 2.74 2.22
N ALA A 52 9.74 2.97 2.79
CA ALA A 52 8.52 3.07 2.00
C ALA A 52 8.50 4.38 1.20
N VAL A 53 7.91 4.33 0.02
CA VAL A 53 7.74 5.49 -0.88
C VAL A 53 6.27 5.86 -0.90
N ILE A 54 5.92 7.09 -0.49
CA ILE A 54 4.53 7.56 -0.37
C ILE A 54 4.42 8.90 -1.09
N ILE A 55 3.71 8.94 -2.21
CA ILE A 55 3.67 10.08 -3.14
C ILE A 55 2.24 10.47 -3.47
N GLY A 56 1.92 11.78 -3.40
CA GLY A 56 0.69 12.37 -3.93
C GLY A 56 -0.56 12.08 -3.11
N ASP A 57 -1.69 11.85 -3.79
CA ASP A 57 -3.01 11.64 -3.17
C ASP A 57 -3.12 10.26 -2.51
N VAL A 58 -2.53 10.15 -1.33
CA VAL A 58 -2.50 8.92 -0.51
C VAL A 58 -3.04 9.22 0.88
N VAL A 59 -3.98 8.42 1.35
CA VAL A 59 -4.47 8.43 2.73
C VAL A 59 -4.13 7.11 3.40
N VAL A 60 -3.44 7.17 4.54
CA VAL A 60 -3.17 6.01 5.41
C VAL A 60 -3.86 6.25 6.75
N GLU A 61 -4.80 5.38 7.10
CA GLU A 61 -5.66 5.54 8.26
C GLU A 61 -5.07 4.97 9.55
N ALA A 62 -5.82 5.16 10.65
CA ALA A 62 -5.41 4.82 12.01
C ALA A 62 -4.97 3.36 12.16
N GLY A 63 -3.86 3.13 12.84
CA GLY A 63 -3.33 1.80 13.14
C GLY A 63 -2.82 1.02 11.93
N ALA A 64 -2.88 1.58 10.72
CA ALA A 64 -2.35 0.93 9.52
C ALA A 64 -0.82 0.85 9.54
N SER A 65 -0.25 -0.14 8.85
CA SER A 65 1.20 -0.31 8.75
C SER A 65 1.66 -0.47 7.29
N VAL A 66 2.73 0.27 6.95
CA VAL A 66 3.36 0.26 5.62
C VAL A 66 4.80 -0.19 5.79
N TRP A 67 5.12 -1.36 5.29
CA TRP A 67 6.34 -2.10 5.56
C TRP A 67 7.50 -1.73 4.60
N PRO A 68 8.70 -2.27 4.78
CA PRO A 68 9.85 -1.91 3.96
C PRO A 68 9.61 -2.00 2.46
N THR A 69 10.11 -1.02 1.70
CA THR A 69 10.10 -0.98 0.23
C THR A 69 8.71 -0.99 -0.43
N VAL A 70 7.64 -0.77 0.34
CA VAL A 70 6.30 -0.55 -0.21
C VAL A 70 6.26 0.74 -1.01
N VAL A 71 5.52 0.74 -2.12
CA VAL A 71 5.27 1.92 -2.94
C VAL A 71 3.76 2.24 -2.94
N LEU A 72 3.41 3.40 -2.39
CA LEU A 72 2.07 4.00 -2.47
C LEU A 72 2.16 5.23 -3.36
N ARG A 73 1.74 5.13 -4.63
CA ARG A 73 1.91 6.20 -5.61
C ARG A 73 0.57 6.73 -6.11
N GLY A 74 0.11 7.83 -5.50
CA GLY A 74 -1.16 8.53 -5.79
C GLY A 74 -1.01 9.69 -6.78
N ASP A 75 -0.25 9.49 -7.87
CA ASP A 75 -0.02 10.49 -8.93
C ASP A 75 -1.00 10.36 -10.11
N GLN A 76 -1.63 9.22 -10.28
CA GLN A 76 -2.57 8.92 -11.37
C GLN A 76 -4.01 8.67 -10.88
N GLY A 77 -4.21 8.53 -9.59
CA GLY A 77 -5.49 8.35 -8.94
C GLY A 77 -5.28 8.25 -7.43
N SER A 78 -6.32 8.51 -6.63
CA SER A 78 -6.21 8.46 -5.18
C SER A 78 -5.98 7.03 -4.66
N LEU A 79 -5.24 6.93 -3.57
CA LEU A 79 -5.01 5.69 -2.84
C LEU A 79 -5.52 5.84 -1.41
N ARG A 80 -6.19 4.83 -0.90
CA ARG A 80 -6.61 4.74 0.50
C ARG A 80 -6.18 3.41 1.11
N VAL A 81 -5.53 3.47 2.25
CA VAL A 81 -5.23 2.32 3.11
C VAL A 81 -6.05 2.48 4.37
N GLY A 82 -7.06 1.63 4.54
CA GLY A 82 -8.01 1.67 5.65
C GLY A 82 -7.39 1.27 6.98
N ALA A 83 -8.12 1.58 8.04
CA ALA A 83 -7.65 1.42 9.42
C ALA A 83 -7.18 0.00 9.72
N GLU A 84 -6.09 -0.09 10.50
CA GLU A 84 -5.52 -1.36 10.97
C GLU A 84 -5.11 -2.32 9.85
N SER A 85 -4.96 -1.85 8.60
CA SER A 85 -4.51 -2.66 7.47
C SER A 85 -2.98 -2.70 7.39
N SER A 86 -2.45 -3.82 6.92
CA SER A 86 -1.01 -4.04 6.78
C SER A 86 -0.63 -4.19 5.31
N ILE A 87 0.25 -3.31 4.81
CA ILE A 87 0.80 -3.36 3.45
C ILE A 87 2.24 -3.85 3.56
N GLN A 88 2.46 -5.12 3.22
CA GLN A 88 3.72 -5.80 3.49
C GLN A 88 4.80 -5.51 2.45
N ASP A 89 6.04 -5.88 2.78
CA ASP A 89 7.27 -5.54 2.07
C ASP A 89 7.17 -5.68 0.56
N GLY A 90 7.57 -4.63 -0.15
CA GLY A 90 7.63 -4.60 -1.61
C GLY A 90 6.28 -4.59 -2.33
N ALA A 91 5.17 -4.50 -1.64
CA ALA A 91 3.87 -4.32 -2.30
C ALA A 91 3.80 -2.97 -3.01
N VAL A 92 3.03 -2.91 -4.11
CA VAL A 92 2.85 -1.70 -4.91
C VAL A 92 1.37 -1.40 -5.05
N LEU A 93 0.96 -0.20 -4.65
CA LEU A 93 -0.38 0.33 -4.84
C LEU A 93 -0.32 1.51 -5.81
N HIS A 94 -1.13 1.45 -6.86
CA HIS A 94 -1.21 2.48 -7.89
C HIS A 94 -2.60 2.52 -8.52
N ALA A 95 -2.83 3.43 -9.46
CA ALA A 95 -4.11 3.55 -10.17
C ALA A 95 -3.90 4.13 -11.58
N THR A 96 -4.89 4.03 -12.43
CA THR A 96 -4.88 4.62 -13.79
C THR A 96 -5.64 5.95 -13.80
N ARG A 97 -5.00 7.01 -14.32
CA ARG A 97 -5.58 8.35 -14.41
C ARG A 97 -6.92 8.36 -15.13
N GLY A 98 -7.93 8.96 -14.48
CA GLY A 98 -9.27 9.11 -15.04
C GLY A 98 -10.07 7.80 -15.19
N LEU A 99 -9.50 6.67 -14.77
CA LEU A 99 -10.14 5.35 -14.86
C LEU A 99 -10.42 4.74 -13.49
N SER A 100 -9.47 4.83 -12.55
CA SER A 100 -9.57 4.06 -11.32
C SER A 100 -8.93 4.75 -10.12
N HIS A 101 -9.25 4.22 -8.95
CA HIS A 101 -8.65 4.52 -7.65
C HIS A 101 -8.33 3.21 -6.96
N THR A 102 -7.35 3.17 -6.08
CA THR A 102 -7.09 1.97 -5.28
C THR A 102 -7.54 2.19 -3.85
N VAL A 103 -8.49 1.37 -3.41
CA VAL A 103 -9.03 1.41 -2.05
C VAL A 103 -8.76 0.07 -1.38
N VAL A 104 -8.07 0.13 -0.25
CA VAL A 104 -7.91 -0.98 0.69
C VAL A 104 -8.75 -0.65 1.91
N GLY A 105 -9.71 -1.50 2.25
CA GLY A 105 -10.58 -1.37 3.42
C GLY A 105 -9.84 -1.53 4.74
N ALA A 106 -10.57 -1.67 5.81
CA ALA A 106 -10.02 -1.87 7.16
C ALA A 106 -9.64 -3.34 7.41
N ARG A 107 -8.63 -3.57 8.27
CA ARG A 107 -8.18 -4.92 8.70
C ARG A 107 -7.81 -5.85 7.52
N VAL A 108 -7.26 -5.26 6.46
CA VAL A 108 -6.78 -5.99 5.29
C VAL A 108 -5.30 -6.30 5.45
N THR A 109 -4.92 -7.54 5.16
CA THR A 109 -3.52 -7.92 5.01
C THR A 109 -3.16 -8.01 3.54
N VAL A 110 -2.27 -7.13 3.07
CA VAL A 110 -1.70 -7.17 1.73
C VAL A 110 -0.31 -7.79 1.81
N GLY A 111 -0.19 -9.02 1.32
CA GLY A 111 1.03 -9.81 1.40
C GLY A 111 2.19 -9.24 0.59
N HIS A 112 3.39 -9.71 0.94
CA HIS A 112 4.65 -9.26 0.33
C HIS A 112 4.61 -9.27 -1.20
N ARG A 113 5.10 -8.20 -1.83
CA ARG A 113 5.18 -8.03 -3.29
C ARG A 113 3.84 -8.14 -4.04
N ALA A 114 2.71 -8.01 -3.37
CA ALA A 114 1.43 -7.93 -4.05
C ALA A 114 1.31 -6.61 -4.83
N ILE A 115 0.51 -6.62 -5.90
CA ILE A 115 0.22 -5.43 -6.71
C ILE A 115 -1.28 -5.18 -6.67
N LEU A 116 -1.67 -4.02 -6.19
CA LEU A 116 -3.05 -3.53 -6.22
C LEU A 116 -3.11 -2.33 -7.15
N HIS A 117 -3.80 -2.47 -8.27
CA HIS A 117 -3.83 -1.45 -9.30
C HIS A 117 -5.26 -1.10 -9.67
N GLY A 118 -5.73 0.07 -9.23
CA GLY A 118 -7.05 0.60 -9.57
C GLY A 118 -8.22 -0.25 -9.08
N CYS A 119 -8.10 -0.94 -7.95
CA CYS A 119 -9.06 -1.92 -7.44
C CYS A 119 -9.63 -1.51 -6.09
N ILE A 120 -10.72 -2.17 -5.71
CA ILE A 120 -11.35 -2.02 -4.40
C ILE A 120 -11.24 -3.35 -3.65
N ILE A 121 -10.60 -3.30 -2.50
CA ILE A 121 -10.53 -4.39 -1.53
C ILE A 121 -11.40 -3.98 -0.35
N GLU A 122 -12.47 -4.72 -0.07
CA GLU A 122 -13.31 -4.46 1.10
C GLU A 122 -12.61 -4.88 2.41
N ASP A 123 -13.27 -4.70 3.55
CA ASP A 123 -12.74 -5.01 4.87
C ASP A 123 -12.48 -6.51 5.06
N ASP A 124 -11.57 -6.84 5.99
CA ASP A 124 -11.32 -8.21 6.42
C ASP A 124 -10.95 -9.14 5.24
N VAL A 125 -9.99 -8.72 4.41
CA VAL A 125 -9.50 -9.49 3.26
C VAL A 125 -8.02 -9.80 3.44
N LEU A 126 -7.61 -11.00 3.00
CA LEU A 126 -6.21 -11.38 2.87
C LEU A 126 -5.83 -11.47 1.39
N ILE A 127 -4.91 -10.61 0.98
CA ILE A 127 -4.25 -10.66 -0.33
C ILE A 127 -2.93 -11.41 -0.16
N GLY A 128 -2.79 -12.55 -0.80
CA GLY A 128 -1.59 -13.40 -0.71
C GLY A 128 -0.36 -12.77 -1.35
N MET A 129 0.81 -13.26 -0.95
CA MET A 129 2.11 -12.80 -1.45
C MET A 129 2.18 -12.88 -2.98
N GLY A 130 2.65 -11.81 -3.63
CA GLY A 130 2.79 -11.74 -5.08
C GLY A 130 1.47 -11.78 -5.87
N ALA A 131 0.31 -11.69 -5.22
CA ALA A 131 -0.97 -11.60 -5.92
C ALA A 131 -1.10 -10.25 -6.65
N ILE A 132 -1.87 -10.24 -7.74
CA ILE A 132 -2.11 -9.04 -8.56
C ILE A 132 -3.62 -8.85 -8.67
N VAL A 133 -4.10 -7.65 -8.36
CA VAL A 133 -5.51 -7.25 -8.52
C VAL A 133 -5.56 -6.02 -9.40
N LEU A 134 -6.29 -6.11 -10.53
CA LEU A 134 -6.25 -5.11 -11.59
C LEU A 134 -7.45 -4.16 -11.57
N ASP A 135 -7.36 -3.10 -12.41
CA ASP A 135 -8.31 -1.98 -12.50
C ASP A 135 -9.76 -2.40 -12.51
N GLY A 136 -10.56 -1.73 -11.69
CA GLY A 136 -12.01 -1.97 -11.58
C GLY A 136 -12.39 -3.30 -10.93
N ALA A 137 -11.43 -4.11 -10.48
CA ALA A 137 -11.74 -5.30 -9.71
C ALA A 137 -12.23 -4.94 -8.31
N VAL A 138 -13.20 -5.71 -7.81
CA VAL A 138 -13.74 -5.58 -6.45
C VAL A 138 -13.59 -6.93 -5.75
N VAL A 139 -12.89 -6.92 -4.62
CA VAL A 139 -12.78 -8.08 -3.72
C VAL A 139 -13.62 -7.79 -2.49
N GLU A 140 -14.74 -8.50 -2.35
CA GLU A 140 -15.63 -8.31 -1.22
C GLU A 140 -15.05 -8.90 0.07
N ARG A 141 -15.64 -8.52 1.21
CA ARG A 141 -15.18 -8.88 2.56
C ARG A 141 -14.95 -10.39 2.76
N HIS A 142 -14.09 -10.70 3.69
CA HIS A 142 -13.78 -12.07 4.10
C HIS A 142 -13.26 -12.96 2.98
N CYS A 143 -12.63 -12.37 1.95
CA CYS A 143 -11.99 -13.13 0.88
C CYS A 143 -10.51 -13.41 1.17
N VAL A 144 -10.01 -14.50 0.61
CA VAL A 144 -8.59 -14.80 0.50
C VAL A 144 -8.21 -14.89 -0.97
N ILE A 145 -7.34 -14.01 -1.41
CA ILE A 145 -6.68 -14.10 -2.71
C ILE A 145 -5.37 -14.84 -2.50
N GLY A 146 -5.26 -16.04 -3.05
CA GLY A 146 -4.09 -16.90 -2.87
C GLY A 146 -2.80 -16.30 -3.42
N ALA A 147 -1.66 -16.74 -2.89
CA ALA A 147 -0.36 -16.25 -3.33
C ALA A 147 -0.18 -16.44 -4.85
N GLY A 148 0.34 -15.39 -5.52
CA GLY A 148 0.56 -15.38 -6.97
C GLY A 148 -0.71 -15.39 -7.83
N ALA A 149 -1.90 -15.31 -7.25
CA ALA A 149 -3.14 -15.26 -8.03
C ALA A 149 -3.29 -13.91 -8.76
N VAL A 150 -3.90 -13.92 -9.95
CA VAL A 150 -4.15 -12.71 -10.75
C VAL A 150 -5.65 -12.49 -10.92
N VAL A 151 -6.20 -11.52 -10.20
CA VAL A 151 -7.59 -11.07 -10.38
C VAL A 151 -7.63 -10.05 -11.51
N GLY A 152 -8.22 -10.44 -12.64
CA GLY A 152 -8.30 -9.60 -13.84
C GLY A 152 -9.18 -8.37 -13.66
N ALA A 153 -8.97 -7.38 -14.54
CA ALA A 153 -9.70 -6.13 -14.52
C ALA A 153 -11.24 -6.32 -14.57
N GLY A 154 -11.96 -5.48 -13.82
CA GLY A 154 -13.42 -5.48 -13.73
C GLY A 154 -14.03 -6.72 -13.08
N LYS A 155 -13.25 -7.61 -12.50
CA LYS A 155 -13.76 -8.81 -11.82
C LYS A 155 -14.32 -8.46 -10.45
N ARG A 156 -15.45 -9.08 -10.11
CA ARG A 156 -16.03 -9.03 -8.78
C ARG A 156 -15.87 -10.39 -8.12
N ILE A 157 -15.21 -10.42 -6.97
CA ILE A 157 -15.01 -11.61 -6.14
C ILE A 157 -16.02 -11.55 -4.99
N PRO A 158 -16.99 -12.48 -4.95
CA PRO A 158 -18.01 -12.49 -3.90
C PRO A 158 -17.42 -12.73 -2.50
N ALA A 159 -18.08 -12.18 -1.50
CA ALA A 159 -17.66 -12.31 -0.11
C ALA A 159 -17.44 -13.78 0.31
N GLY A 160 -16.46 -13.99 1.19
CA GLY A 160 -16.14 -15.32 1.74
C GLY A 160 -15.50 -16.28 0.72
N SER A 161 -14.89 -15.77 -0.33
CA SER A 161 -14.31 -16.60 -1.41
C SER A 161 -12.82 -16.85 -1.23
N MET A 162 -12.39 -18.08 -1.55
CA MET A 162 -11.00 -18.42 -1.83
C MET A 162 -10.76 -18.31 -3.35
N VAL A 163 -9.79 -17.48 -3.75
CA VAL A 163 -9.37 -17.27 -5.14
C VAL A 163 -7.97 -17.79 -5.34
N MET A 164 -7.71 -18.55 -6.40
CA MET A 164 -6.38 -19.06 -6.74
C MET A 164 -6.14 -19.03 -8.26
N GLY A 165 -4.87 -19.00 -8.64
CA GLY A 165 -4.39 -19.24 -10.01
C GLY A 165 -4.24 -18.01 -10.90
N VAL A 166 -3.78 -18.25 -12.12
CA VAL A 166 -3.61 -17.28 -13.21
C VAL A 166 -4.27 -17.84 -14.46
N PRO A 167 -5.43 -17.28 -14.87
CA PRO A 167 -6.23 -16.23 -14.23
C PRO A 167 -6.87 -16.72 -12.92
N GLY A 168 -7.04 -15.79 -11.96
CA GLY A 168 -7.66 -16.06 -10.66
C GLY A 168 -9.11 -16.49 -10.79
N ARG A 169 -9.46 -17.56 -10.08
CA ARG A 169 -10.82 -18.13 -10.04
C ARG A 169 -11.22 -18.39 -8.61
N VAL A 170 -12.49 -18.17 -8.30
CA VAL A 170 -13.07 -18.66 -7.05
C VAL A 170 -13.04 -20.20 -7.09
N VAL A 171 -12.29 -20.80 -6.20
CA VAL A 171 -12.14 -22.27 -6.13
C VAL A 171 -13.09 -22.89 -5.11
N ARG A 172 -13.49 -22.13 -4.08
CA ARG A 172 -14.46 -22.53 -3.06
C ARG A 172 -14.84 -21.35 -2.15
N ALA A 173 -15.86 -21.54 -1.33
CA ALA A 173 -16.10 -20.66 -0.20
C ALA A 173 -15.09 -20.94 0.92
N LEU A 174 -14.81 -19.91 1.73
CA LEU A 174 -14.05 -20.04 2.96
C LEU A 174 -14.96 -20.57 4.08
N ARG A 175 -14.40 -21.37 4.96
CA ARG A 175 -15.07 -21.81 6.19
C ARG A 175 -14.87 -20.75 7.28
N PRO A 176 -15.81 -20.62 8.24
CA PRO A 176 -15.69 -19.64 9.32
C PRO A 176 -14.37 -19.71 10.08
N GLU A 177 -13.86 -20.92 10.36
CA GLU A 177 -12.60 -21.14 11.05
C GLU A 177 -11.38 -20.70 10.22
N GLU A 178 -11.46 -20.72 8.88
CA GLU A 178 -10.40 -20.21 8.01
C GLU A 178 -10.37 -18.68 7.98
N ILE A 179 -11.54 -18.04 8.03
CA ILE A 179 -11.65 -16.59 8.16
C ILE A 179 -10.99 -16.15 9.47
N ALA A 180 -11.31 -16.81 10.58
CA ALA A 180 -10.70 -16.52 11.87
C ALA A 180 -9.19 -16.78 11.88
N ALA A 181 -8.73 -17.92 11.35
CA ALA A 181 -7.31 -18.29 11.40
C ALA A 181 -6.42 -17.51 10.46
N TRP A 182 -6.89 -17.16 9.26
CA TRP A 182 -6.04 -16.57 8.22
C TRP A 182 -6.19 -15.07 8.10
N ILE A 183 -7.40 -14.55 8.32
CA ILE A 183 -7.68 -13.13 8.18
C ILE A 183 -7.52 -12.42 9.52
N ALA A 184 -8.28 -12.84 10.54
CA ALA A 184 -8.26 -12.17 11.84
C ALA A 184 -6.89 -12.29 12.54
N HIS A 185 -6.31 -13.50 12.61
CA HIS A 185 -5.00 -13.70 13.23
C HIS A 185 -3.88 -12.93 12.52
N GLY A 186 -3.89 -12.90 11.16
CA GLY A 186 -2.92 -12.13 10.40
C GLY A 186 -3.01 -10.64 10.71
N HIS A 187 -4.23 -10.08 10.76
CA HIS A 187 -4.46 -8.70 11.14
C HIS A 187 -4.00 -8.39 12.58
N GLU A 188 -4.39 -9.21 13.56
CA GLU A 188 -4.04 -9.03 14.98
C GLU A 188 -2.52 -8.97 15.19
N GLU A 189 -1.77 -9.86 14.54
CA GLU A 189 -0.31 -9.90 14.65
C GLU A 189 0.34 -8.62 14.08
N TYR A 190 -0.08 -8.16 12.91
CA TYR A 190 0.46 -6.93 12.34
C TYR A 190 0.07 -5.67 13.12
N LEU A 191 -1.12 -5.63 13.69
CA LEU A 191 -1.52 -4.56 14.59
C LEU A 191 -0.66 -4.54 15.87
N ARG A 192 -0.38 -5.71 16.45
CA ARG A 192 0.53 -5.86 17.59
C ARG A 192 1.93 -5.35 17.26
N LEU A 193 2.48 -5.76 16.10
CA LEU A 193 3.79 -5.29 15.64
C LEU A 193 3.83 -3.79 15.42
N THR A 194 2.79 -3.20 14.85
CA THR A 194 2.66 -1.75 14.63
C THR A 194 2.76 -0.99 15.95
N ARG A 195 2.03 -1.43 16.98
CA ARG A 195 2.08 -0.82 18.33
C ARG A 195 3.46 -0.92 18.96
N LEU A 196 4.14 -2.07 18.82
CA LEU A 196 5.52 -2.25 19.28
C LEU A 196 6.49 -1.27 18.60
N LEU A 197 6.36 -1.09 17.29
CA LEU A 197 7.22 -0.21 16.50
C LEU A 197 6.99 1.28 16.80
N LEU A 198 5.77 1.65 17.21
CA LEU A 198 5.45 3.00 17.68
C LEU A 198 5.87 3.26 19.13
N GLY A 199 6.37 2.25 19.86
CA GLY A 199 6.77 2.37 21.25
C GLY A 199 5.61 2.32 22.26
N GLU A 200 4.40 1.97 21.82
CA GLU A 200 3.21 1.90 22.66
C GLU A 200 3.21 0.67 23.60
N ALA A 201 4.12 -0.27 23.41
CA ALA A 201 4.17 -1.55 24.13
C ALA A 201 5.14 -1.57 25.31
N ALA A 202 5.64 -0.44 25.80
CA ALA A 202 6.53 -0.40 26.96
C ALA A 202 5.86 -0.81 28.29
N GLY A 203 4.61 -1.25 28.29
CA GLY A 203 3.84 -1.65 29.47
C GLY A 203 3.32 -3.10 29.52
N ALA A 204 3.42 -3.86 28.43
CA ALA A 204 3.01 -5.26 28.42
C ALA A 204 4.26 -6.16 28.39
N ALA A 205 4.57 -6.78 29.52
CA ALA A 205 5.68 -7.73 29.66
C ALA A 205 5.64 -8.76 28.52
N LEU A 206 6.76 -8.88 27.82
CA LEU A 206 7.05 -10.03 26.99
C LEU A 206 6.94 -11.26 27.88
N GLY A 207 5.85 -12.00 27.79
CA GLY A 207 5.79 -13.34 28.37
C GLY A 207 6.95 -14.13 27.77
N GLU A 208 7.89 -14.54 28.63
CA GLU A 208 8.99 -15.41 28.21
C GLU A 208 8.40 -16.67 27.58
N PRO A 209 8.96 -17.17 26.48
CA PRO A 209 8.59 -18.49 25.97
C PRO A 209 8.95 -19.48 27.07
N GLY A 210 7.97 -20.18 27.60
CA GLY A 210 8.15 -21.27 28.55
C GLY A 210 9.08 -22.35 27.99
N PRO A 211 9.73 -23.12 28.85
CA PRO A 211 10.75 -24.08 28.48
C PRO A 211 10.25 -25.21 27.60
#